data_0796750eaba42d18ecec287109e3a3c2
#
_entry.id   0796750eaba42d18ecec287109e3a3c2
#
_cell.length_a   1.000
_cell.length_b   1.000
_cell.length_c   1.000
_cell.angle_alpha   90.00
_cell.angle_beta   90.00
_cell.angle_gamma   90.00
#
_symmetry.space_group_name_H-M   'P 1'
#
loop_
_entity.id
_entity.type
_entity.pdbx_description
1 polymer ?
#
loop_
_entity_poly.entity_id
_entity_poly.type
_entity_poly.pdbx_seq_one_letter_code
_entity_poly.pdbx_strand_id
1 'polypeptide(L)'
;MVKNFSASYFGYGDKVKDVCFSLREGEVMCLLGEEGSGKTTLLRALAGLEDCRGEVTLGGKNWLDMPLKDREVCYTFGRDSLDGKKSAAENIVKPLILRGAGREEIKEALKRAARLADVGDILAEKVKGLPPYYIAKVILARAFVRKTNLLLLDEPLSELTFTQRERVFNRMCRGVRELGSRVIYATERPYEAVCFPDKVGIMYSGALVQCGSMSEIYQNPTHRAAVDAFSRDVTCIPARAAFNGVWSVELGGKRVPCPALINKIYDGKEVLAAVRRSDVSLGGEVGAKVLGVIDDGKGRFLRLGVPGGIIYCNGIADVGQEVGVTIRQAAFIFDPSSGYSVGSVSCRNGAV
;
A
#
# COMPACT_ATOMS: atom_id res chain seq x y z
N MET A 1 -14.70 -11.55 -1.91
CA MET A 1 -13.58 -12.29 -2.51
C MET A 1 -13.42 -11.83 -3.96
N VAL A 2 -12.21 -11.58 -4.38
CA VAL A 2 -11.85 -11.21 -5.76
C VAL A 2 -10.95 -12.32 -6.30
N LYS A 3 -11.25 -12.84 -7.50
CA LYS A 3 -10.48 -13.92 -8.14
C LYS A 3 -10.24 -13.62 -9.61
N ASN A 4 -8.99 -13.83 -10.06
CA ASN A 4 -8.56 -13.68 -11.45
C ASN A 4 -9.06 -12.36 -12.08
N PHE A 5 -9.03 -11.29 -11.29
CA PHE A 5 -9.60 -10.02 -11.67
C PHE A 5 -8.62 -9.23 -12.52
N SER A 6 -9.05 -8.87 -13.71
CA SER A 6 -8.27 -8.04 -14.64
C SER A 6 -9.15 -6.88 -15.11
N ALA A 7 -8.51 -5.74 -15.34
CA ALA A 7 -9.21 -4.53 -15.75
C ALA A 7 -8.39 -3.70 -16.73
N SER A 8 -9.10 -3.07 -17.68
CA SER A 8 -8.57 -2.06 -18.57
C SER A 8 -8.77 -0.66 -17.99
N TYR A 9 -8.05 0.31 -18.52
CA TYR A 9 -8.23 1.71 -18.20
C TYR A 9 -8.62 2.46 -19.50
N PHE A 10 -9.83 3.01 -19.55
CA PHE A 10 -10.38 3.67 -20.74
C PHE A 10 -10.25 2.84 -22.04
N GLY A 11 -10.33 1.52 -21.96
CA GLY A 11 -10.18 0.62 -23.12
C GLY A 11 -8.77 0.38 -23.64
N TYR A 12 -7.74 0.93 -23.00
CA TYR A 12 -6.32 0.80 -23.39
C TYR A 12 -5.65 -0.46 -22.79
N GLY A 13 -6.19 -1.65 -23.08
CA GLY A 13 -5.62 -2.91 -22.63
C GLY A 13 -5.62 -3.11 -21.12
N ASP A 14 -5.24 -4.30 -20.67
CA ASP A 14 -5.23 -4.63 -19.26
C ASP A 14 -4.13 -3.90 -18.49
N LYS A 15 -4.56 -2.98 -17.64
CA LYS A 15 -3.70 -2.27 -16.69
C LYS A 15 -3.64 -2.97 -15.32
N VAL A 16 -4.61 -3.84 -15.04
CA VAL A 16 -4.66 -4.71 -13.86
C VAL A 16 -4.80 -6.12 -14.35
N LYS A 17 -4.00 -7.06 -13.80
CA LYS A 17 -3.89 -8.44 -14.28
C LYS A 17 -3.96 -9.43 -13.13
N ASP A 18 -4.90 -10.37 -13.27
CA ASP A 18 -5.03 -11.58 -12.43
C ASP A 18 -4.96 -11.33 -10.91
N VAL A 19 -5.59 -10.26 -10.45
CA VAL A 19 -5.61 -9.88 -9.04
C VAL A 19 -6.52 -10.82 -8.26
N CYS A 20 -5.98 -11.37 -7.15
CA CYS A 20 -6.69 -12.25 -6.24
C CYS A 20 -6.52 -11.79 -4.80
N PHE A 21 -7.62 -11.58 -4.07
CA PHE A 21 -7.61 -11.32 -2.62
C PHE A 21 -8.98 -11.56 -2.00
N SER A 22 -9.00 -11.62 -0.67
CA SER A 22 -10.25 -11.67 0.10
C SER A 22 -10.23 -10.65 1.23
N LEU A 23 -11.40 -10.10 1.55
CA LEU A 23 -11.61 -9.22 2.70
C LEU A 23 -12.79 -9.72 3.53
N ARG A 24 -12.60 -9.76 4.85
CA ARG A 24 -13.66 -10.03 5.81
C ARG A 24 -14.50 -8.78 6.04
N GLU A 25 -15.65 -8.95 6.63
CA GLU A 25 -16.49 -7.83 7.06
C GLU A 25 -15.76 -6.98 8.12
N GLY A 26 -15.81 -5.66 7.96
CA GLY A 26 -15.08 -4.72 8.81
C GLY A 26 -13.56 -4.67 8.59
N GLU A 27 -13.00 -5.46 7.67
CA GLU A 27 -11.55 -5.51 7.40
C GLU A 27 -11.12 -4.34 6.49
N VAL A 28 -9.97 -3.75 6.82
CA VAL A 28 -9.33 -2.68 6.06
C VAL A 28 -8.09 -3.21 5.39
N MET A 29 -8.03 -3.13 4.05
CA MET A 29 -6.84 -3.41 3.27
C MET A 29 -6.21 -2.10 2.78
N CYS A 30 -4.94 -1.90 3.09
CA CYS A 30 -4.12 -0.87 2.46
C CYS A 30 -3.54 -1.41 1.16
N LEU A 31 -3.87 -0.78 0.04
CA LEU A 31 -3.32 -1.10 -1.27
C LEU A 31 -2.15 -0.15 -1.54
N LEU A 32 -0.94 -0.63 -1.32
CA LEU A 32 0.30 0.13 -1.44
C LEU A 32 0.97 -0.12 -2.79
N GLY A 33 1.52 0.91 -3.41
CA GLY A 33 2.28 0.83 -4.66
C GLY A 33 2.65 2.21 -5.17
N GLU A 34 3.63 2.29 -6.04
CA GLU A 34 4.04 3.54 -6.69
C GLU A 34 2.96 4.11 -7.62
N GLU A 35 3.12 5.35 -8.05
CA GLU A 35 2.30 5.94 -9.11
C GLU A 35 2.34 5.06 -10.36
N GLY A 36 1.20 4.87 -11.00
CA GLY A 36 1.09 4.01 -12.19
C GLY A 36 1.06 2.49 -11.91
N SER A 37 1.17 2.02 -10.67
CA SER A 37 1.13 0.59 -10.33
C SER A 37 -0.23 -0.09 -10.56
N GLY A 38 -1.30 0.67 -10.85
CA GLY A 38 -2.63 0.16 -11.15
C GLY A 38 -3.65 0.24 -10.01
N LYS A 39 -3.33 0.87 -8.87
CA LYS A 39 -4.23 1.03 -7.71
C LYS A 39 -5.57 1.67 -8.09
N THR A 40 -5.52 2.87 -8.67
CA THR A 40 -6.71 3.62 -9.12
C THR A 40 -7.54 2.82 -10.12
N THR A 41 -6.89 2.15 -11.09
CA THR A 41 -7.59 1.30 -12.07
C THR A 41 -8.31 0.15 -11.40
N LEU A 42 -7.67 -0.53 -10.43
CA LEU A 42 -8.29 -1.59 -9.65
C LEU A 42 -9.52 -1.08 -8.87
N LEU A 43 -9.38 0.05 -8.17
CA LEU A 43 -10.48 0.62 -7.40
C LEU A 43 -11.65 1.05 -8.32
N ARG A 44 -11.36 1.72 -9.43
CA ARG A 44 -12.38 2.16 -10.41
C ARG A 44 -13.09 0.98 -11.04
N ALA A 45 -12.36 -0.07 -11.41
CA ALA A 45 -12.95 -1.29 -11.97
C ALA A 45 -13.83 -2.03 -10.94
N LEU A 46 -13.41 -2.15 -9.69
CA LEU A 46 -14.24 -2.67 -8.61
C LEU A 46 -15.49 -1.81 -8.35
N ALA A 47 -15.40 -0.50 -8.58
CA ALA A 47 -16.57 0.39 -8.54
C ALA A 47 -17.50 0.25 -9.75
N GLY A 48 -17.07 -0.45 -10.81
CA GLY A 48 -17.79 -0.61 -12.06
C GLY A 48 -17.67 0.59 -13.01
N LEU A 49 -16.60 1.36 -12.89
CA LEU A 49 -16.31 2.53 -13.71
C LEU A 49 -15.35 2.22 -14.88
N GLU A 50 -14.79 1.03 -14.91
CA GLU A 50 -13.89 0.52 -15.95
C GLU A 50 -14.29 -0.90 -16.35
N ASP A 51 -13.95 -1.28 -17.57
CA ASP A 51 -14.19 -2.64 -18.07
C ASP A 51 -13.30 -3.62 -17.33
N CYS A 52 -13.90 -4.71 -16.88
CA CYS A 52 -13.21 -5.74 -16.11
C CYS A 52 -13.74 -7.14 -16.37
N ARG A 53 -12.93 -8.14 -16.03
CA ARG A 53 -13.27 -9.56 -16.07
C ARG A 53 -12.72 -10.28 -14.84
N GLY A 54 -13.25 -11.46 -14.56
CA GLY A 54 -12.92 -12.27 -13.39
C GLY A 54 -14.13 -12.45 -12.49
N GLU A 55 -13.90 -12.73 -11.22
CA GLU A 55 -14.96 -12.95 -10.25
C GLU A 55 -14.83 -11.97 -9.07
N VAL A 56 -15.93 -11.30 -8.75
CA VAL A 56 -16.04 -10.48 -7.55
C VAL A 56 -17.24 -10.93 -6.75
N THR A 57 -17.02 -11.72 -5.71
CA THR A 57 -18.10 -12.27 -4.87
C THR A 57 -18.23 -11.48 -3.59
N LEU A 58 -19.43 -10.97 -3.30
CA LEU A 58 -19.78 -10.30 -2.07
C LEU A 58 -21.13 -10.83 -1.55
N GLY A 59 -21.14 -11.30 -0.30
CA GLY A 59 -22.36 -11.90 0.27
C GLY A 59 -22.90 -13.08 -0.51
N GLY A 60 -22.03 -13.87 -1.18
CA GLY A 60 -22.41 -15.03 -1.99
C GLY A 60 -22.91 -14.70 -3.40
N LYS A 61 -22.98 -13.43 -3.78
CA LYS A 61 -23.42 -12.98 -5.12
C LYS A 61 -22.22 -12.51 -5.93
N ASN A 62 -22.19 -12.83 -7.23
CA ASN A 62 -21.20 -12.25 -8.14
C ASN A 62 -21.61 -10.80 -8.45
N TRP A 63 -20.70 -9.88 -8.17
CA TRP A 63 -20.95 -8.45 -8.35
C TRP A 63 -20.96 -8.02 -9.81
N LEU A 64 -20.19 -8.70 -10.66
CA LEU A 64 -20.10 -8.32 -12.06
C LEU A 64 -21.42 -8.53 -12.79
N ASP A 65 -22.26 -9.46 -12.31
CA ASP A 65 -23.60 -9.76 -12.87
C ASP A 65 -24.68 -8.80 -12.35
N MET A 66 -24.35 -7.94 -11.36
CA MET A 66 -25.31 -7.01 -10.77
C MET A 66 -25.28 -5.65 -11.48
N PRO A 67 -26.46 -5.01 -11.73
CA PRO A 67 -26.50 -3.63 -12.16
C PRO A 67 -25.76 -2.69 -11.18
N LEU A 68 -25.06 -1.68 -11.70
CA LEU A 68 -24.25 -0.77 -10.88
C LEU A 68 -25.03 -0.11 -9.72
N LYS A 69 -26.31 0.24 -9.97
CA LYS A 69 -27.19 0.86 -8.97
C LYS A 69 -27.44 -0.03 -7.74
N ASP A 70 -27.35 -1.36 -7.93
CA ASP A 70 -27.65 -2.37 -6.91
C ASP A 70 -26.37 -2.85 -6.20
N ARG A 71 -25.20 -2.45 -6.69
CA ARG A 71 -23.91 -2.68 -6.01
C ARG A 71 -23.77 -1.75 -4.82
N GLU A 72 -23.65 -2.31 -3.65
CA GLU A 72 -23.44 -1.54 -2.42
C GLU A 72 -21.96 -1.15 -2.27
N VAL A 73 -21.46 -0.40 -3.26
CA VAL A 73 -20.09 0.12 -3.29
C VAL A 73 -20.10 1.65 -3.17
N CYS A 74 -19.11 2.17 -2.48
CA CYS A 74 -18.81 3.60 -2.48
C CYS A 74 -17.36 3.79 -2.91
N TYR A 75 -17.15 4.53 -3.98
CA TYR A 75 -15.83 4.96 -4.43
C TYR A 75 -15.68 6.46 -4.15
N THR A 76 -14.60 6.82 -3.48
CA THR A 76 -14.27 8.22 -3.22
C THR A 76 -12.86 8.52 -3.73
N PHE A 77 -12.73 9.64 -4.39
CA PHE A 77 -11.48 10.24 -4.80
C PHE A 77 -11.47 11.69 -4.29
N GLY A 78 -10.32 12.19 -3.96
CA GLY A 78 -10.01 13.50 -3.44
C GLY A 78 -11.08 14.62 -3.42
N ARG A 79 -10.61 15.84 -3.31
CA ARG A 79 -11.43 17.06 -3.16
C ARG A 79 -12.45 17.28 -4.29
N ASP A 80 -12.10 16.88 -5.52
CA ASP A 80 -12.93 17.09 -6.72
C ASP A 80 -14.27 16.32 -6.68
N SER A 81 -14.42 15.39 -5.74
CA SER A 81 -15.69 14.70 -5.50
C SER A 81 -16.76 15.57 -4.85
N LEU A 82 -16.39 16.72 -4.27
CA LEU A 82 -17.28 17.62 -3.52
C LEU A 82 -17.67 18.86 -4.32
N ASP A 83 -18.91 19.33 -4.10
CA ASP A 83 -19.39 20.59 -4.63
C ASP A 83 -19.00 21.74 -3.68
N GLY A 84 -18.03 22.55 -4.08
CA GLY A 84 -17.52 23.64 -3.27
C GLY A 84 -18.56 24.74 -2.94
N LYS A 85 -19.64 24.88 -3.74
CA LYS A 85 -20.70 25.89 -3.50
C LYS A 85 -21.70 25.46 -2.44
N LYS A 86 -21.76 24.15 -2.14
CA LYS A 86 -22.66 23.55 -1.17
C LYS A 86 -22.00 23.42 0.20
N SER A 87 -22.85 23.31 1.22
CA SER A 87 -22.40 23.05 2.60
C SER A 87 -21.82 21.62 2.74
N ALA A 88 -21.12 21.39 3.84
CA ALA A 88 -20.64 20.06 4.18
C ALA A 88 -21.81 19.06 4.31
N ALA A 89 -22.90 19.47 4.99
CA ALA A 89 -24.11 18.63 5.14
C ALA A 89 -24.71 18.25 3.79
N GLU A 90 -24.89 19.21 2.85
CA GLU A 90 -25.43 18.94 1.52
C GLU A 90 -24.56 17.99 0.71
N ASN A 91 -23.23 18.12 0.80
CA ASN A 91 -22.28 17.21 0.17
C ASN A 91 -22.36 15.79 0.75
N ILE A 92 -22.46 15.68 2.07
CA ILE A 92 -22.53 14.39 2.77
C ILE A 92 -23.80 13.64 2.36
N VAL A 93 -24.97 14.28 2.37
CA VAL A 93 -26.25 13.61 2.10
C VAL A 93 -26.57 13.43 0.62
N LYS A 94 -25.83 14.07 -0.29
CA LYS A 94 -26.07 14.01 -1.75
C LYS A 94 -26.29 12.59 -2.28
N PRO A 95 -25.51 11.55 -1.87
CA PRO A 95 -25.75 10.18 -2.33
C PRO A 95 -27.10 9.60 -1.94
N LEU A 96 -27.65 10.00 -0.80
CA LEU A 96 -28.97 9.55 -0.35
C LEU A 96 -30.09 10.28 -1.10
N ILE A 97 -29.94 11.57 -1.31
CA ILE A 97 -30.90 12.38 -2.10
C ILE A 97 -31.03 11.81 -3.52
N LEU A 98 -29.91 11.47 -4.16
CA LEU A 98 -29.91 10.89 -5.51
C LEU A 98 -30.58 9.52 -5.60
N ARG A 99 -30.70 8.82 -4.48
CA ARG A 99 -31.42 7.54 -4.37
C ARG A 99 -32.91 7.70 -3.99
N GLY A 100 -33.34 8.92 -3.75
CA GLY A 100 -34.72 9.18 -3.31
C GLY A 100 -35.01 8.82 -1.86
N ALA A 101 -34.00 8.82 -0.97
CA ALA A 101 -34.18 8.53 0.46
C ALA A 101 -35.12 9.54 1.13
N GLY A 102 -35.90 9.09 2.10
CA GLY A 102 -36.83 9.91 2.85
C GLY A 102 -36.12 10.90 3.79
N ARG A 103 -36.82 11.96 4.18
CA ARG A 103 -36.26 13.04 5.02
C ARG A 103 -35.70 12.53 6.36
N GLU A 104 -36.42 11.66 7.05
CA GLU A 104 -35.99 11.11 8.35
C GLU A 104 -34.77 10.19 8.18
N GLU A 105 -34.72 9.36 7.11
CA GLU A 105 -33.58 8.55 6.80
C GLU A 105 -32.33 9.40 6.56
N ILE A 106 -32.46 10.48 5.78
CA ILE A 106 -31.36 11.43 5.51
C ILE A 106 -30.86 12.07 6.80
N LYS A 107 -31.76 12.50 7.69
CA LYS A 107 -31.43 13.15 8.93
C LYS A 107 -30.65 12.22 9.88
N GLU A 108 -31.13 10.99 10.07
CA GLU A 108 -30.47 10.01 10.92
C GLU A 108 -29.11 9.56 10.33
N ALA A 109 -29.05 9.37 9.00
CA ALA A 109 -27.80 9.02 8.33
C ALA A 109 -26.76 10.15 8.42
N LEU A 110 -27.17 11.42 8.25
CA LEU A 110 -26.30 12.58 8.43
C LEU A 110 -25.75 12.65 9.86
N LYS A 111 -26.61 12.51 10.87
CA LYS A 111 -26.22 12.54 12.28
C LYS A 111 -25.17 11.45 12.57
N ARG A 112 -25.42 10.22 12.10
CA ARG A 112 -24.47 9.10 12.25
C ARG A 112 -23.16 9.38 11.54
N ALA A 113 -23.18 9.78 10.27
CA ALA A 113 -21.99 10.05 9.48
C ALA A 113 -21.16 11.21 10.04
N ALA A 114 -21.83 12.28 10.50
CA ALA A 114 -21.17 13.42 11.13
C ALA A 114 -20.46 13.03 12.44
N ARG A 115 -21.07 12.18 13.26
CA ARG A 115 -20.46 11.63 14.47
C ARG A 115 -19.25 10.74 14.14
N LEU A 116 -19.38 9.85 13.15
CA LEU A 116 -18.29 8.94 12.76
C LEU A 116 -17.08 9.66 12.20
N ALA A 117 -17.29 10.66 11.36
CA ALA A 117 -16.22 11.45 10.75
C ALA A 117 -15.82 12.68 11.59
N ASP A 118 -16.56 13.01 12.67
CA ASP A 118 -16.31 14.15 13.55
C ASP A 118 -16.34 15.49 12.78
N VAL A 119 -17.47 15.77 12.13
CA VAL A 119 -17.70 16.98 11.31
C VAL A 119 -18.95 17.77 11.76
N GLY A 120 -19.46 17.51 12.97
CA GLY A 120 -20.69 18.13 13.46
C GLY A 120 -20.64 19.66 13.51
N ASP A 121 -19.49 20.22 13.84
CA ASP A 121 -19.20 21.65 13.98
C ASP A 121 -19.15 22.41 12.65
N ILE A 122 -18.95 21.72 11.52
CA ILE A 122 -18.77 22.33 10.20
C ILE A 122 -19.89 22.00 9.20
N LEU A 123 -20.98 21.37 9.63
CA LEU A 123 -22.04 20.91 8.74
C LEU A 123 -22.68 22.05 7.91
N ALA A 124 -22.76 23.25 8.46
CA ALA A 124 -23.32 24.42 7.79
C ALA A 124 -22.30 25.14 6.87
N GLU A 125 -21.01 24.86 7.04
CA GLU A 125 -19.94 25.54 6.30
C GLU A 125 -19.88 25.11 4.84
N LYS A 126 -19.60 26.05 3.93
CA LYS A 126 -19.39 25.75 2.52
C LYS A 126 -18.02 25.08 2.31
N VAL A 127 -17.99 24.00 1.51
CA VAL A 127 -16.78 23.21 1.28
C VAL A 127 -15.65 24.02 0.66
N LYS A 128 -15.94 25.00 -0.19
CA LYS A 128 -14.92 25.87 -0.84
C LYS A 128 -14.00 26.56 0.18
N GLY A 129 -14.50 26.91 1.37
CA GLY A 129 -13.77 27.63 2.41
C GLY A 129 -13.06 26.73 3.42
N LEU A 130 -13.29 25.42 3.37
CA LEU A 130 -12.74 24.51 4.36
C LEU A 130 -11.27 24.18 4.13
N PRO A 131 -10.46 24.13 5.19
CA PRO A 131 -9.10 23.58 5.15
C PRO A 131 -9.08 22.11 4.70
N PRO A 132 -7.97 21.61 4.10
CA PRO A 132 -7.83 20.22 3.62
C PRO A 132 -8.19 19.17 4.67
N TYR A 133 -7.87 19.41 5.95
CA TYR A 133 -8.21 18.54 7.06
C TYR A 133 -9.72 18.28 7.19
N TYR A 134 -10.53 19.33 7.12
CA TYR A 134 -11.98 19.19 7.19
C TYR A 134 -12.57 18.63 5.90
N ILE A 135 -11.99 18.95 4.75
CA ILE A 135 -12.38 18.36 3.46
C ILE A 135 -12.26 16.83 3.49
N ALA A 136 -11.12 16.31 3.96
CA ALA A 136 -10.93 14.87 4.10
C ALA A 136 -11.97 14.23 5.03
N LYS A 137 -12.32 14.90 6.13
CA LYS A 137 -13.38 14.45 7.05
C LYS A 137 -14.76 14.46 6.38
N VAL A 138 -15.08 15.47 5.56
CA VAL A 138 -16.34 15.54 4.79
C VAL A 138 -16.42 14.42 3.76
N ILE A 139 -15.31 14.11 3.07
CA ILE A 139 -15.21 12.98 2.14
C ILE A 139 -15.53 11.66 2.88
N LEU A 140 -14.93 11.44 4.04
CA LEU A 140 -15.23 10.25 4.86
C LEU A 140 -16.68 10.21 5.34
N ALA A 141 -17.23 11.33 5.82
CA ALA A 141 -18.63 11.41 6.23
C ALA A 141 -19.58 11.07 5.08
N ARG A 142 -19.29 11.56 3.88
CA ARG A 142 -20.04 11.23 2.66
C ARG A 142 -19.92 9.74 2.29
N ALA A 143 -18.78 9.11 2.55
CA ALA A 143 -18.62 7.68 2.39
C ALA A 143 -19.43 6.88 3.42
N PHE A 144 -19.51 7.37 4.68
CA PHE A 144 -20.20 6.72 5.78
C PHE A 144 -21.72 6.94 5.81
N VAL A 145 -22.22 7.96 5.09
CA VAL A 145 -23.66 8.28 5.09
C VAL A 145 -24.50 7.11 4.56
N ARG A 146 -23.95 6.34 3.64
CA ARG A 146 -24.52 5.08 3.15
C ARG A 146 -23.89 3.90 3.89
N LYS A 147 -24.72 2.93 4.27
CA LYS A 147 -24.20 1.60 4.59
C LYS A 147 -23.80 0.93 3.29
N THR A 148 -22.52 0.78 3.05
CA THR A 148 -21.98 0.09 1.87
C THR A 148 -21.19 -1.13 2.30
N ASN A 149 -21.29 -2.20 1.53
CA ASN A 149 -20.54 -3.41 1.79
C ASN A 149 -19.05 -3.26 1.46
N LEU A 150 -18.74 -2.39 0.51
CA LEU A 150 -17.35 -2.09 0.12
C LEU A 150 -17.15 -0.59 -0.04
N LEU A 151 -16.11 -0.10 0.61
CA LEU A 151 -15.67 1.28 0.55
C LEU A 151 -14.29 1.32 -0.13
N LEU A 152 -14.20 2.05 -1.22
CA LEU A 152 -13.01 2.21 -2.04
C LEU A 152 -12.51 3.65 -1.89
N LEU A 153 -11.35 3.82 -1.31
CA LEU A 153 -10.75 5.10 -0.97
C LEU A 153 -9.44 5.28 -1.75
N ASP A 154 -9.45 6.20 -2.71
CA ASP A 154 -8.30 6.47 -3.58
C ASP A 154 -7.58 7.73 -3.10
N GLU A 155 -6.47 7.56 -2.39
CA GLU A 155 -5.61 8.60 -1.82
C GLU A 155 -6.36 9.73 -1.08
N PRO A 156 -7.36 9.43 -0.23
CA PRO A 156 -8.26 10.45 0.33
C PRO A 156 -7.58 11.42 1.29
N LEU A 157 -6.34 11.11 1.72
CA LEU A 157 -5.59 11.89 2.71
C LEU A 157 -4.29 12.50 2.14
N SER A 158 -4.14 12.54 0.81
CA SER A 158 -2.91 12.98 0.14
C SER A 158 -2.48 14.42 0.49
N GLU A 159 -3.42 15.33 0.70
CA GLU A 159 -3.18 16.75 1.02
C GLU A 159 -2.87 17.03 2.50
N LEU A 160 -2.93 16.02 3.38
CA LEU A 160 -2.80 16.20 4.83
C LEU A 160 -1.36 16.08 5.31
N THR A 161 -1.04 16.79 6.40
CA THR A 161 0.20 16.56 7.15
C THR A 161 0.17 15.20 7.85
N PHE A 162 1.33 14.70 8.29
CA PHE A 162 1.43 13.41 8.98
C PHE A 162 0.46 13.29 10.17
N THR A 163 0.48 14.25 11.09
CA THR A 163 -0.38 14.24 12.30
C THR A 163 -1.87 14.33 11.96
N GLN A 164 -2.23 15.10 10.95
CA GLN A 164 -3.62 15.21 10.50
C GLN A 164 -4.11 13.88 9.89
N ARG A 165 -3.27 13.22 9.07
CA ARG A 165 -3.57 11.92 8.49
C ARG A 165 -3.82 10.87 9.53
N GLU A 166 -2.94 10.76 10.51
CA GLU A 166 -3.07 9.81 11.61
C GLU A 166 -4.43 9.95 12.32
N ARG A 167 -4.82 11.19 12.63
CA ARG A 167 -6.12 11.47 13.27
C ARG A 167 -7.31 11.05 12.39
N VAL A 168 -7.29 11.43 11.11
CA VAL A 168 -8.38 11.11 10.17
C VAL A 168 -8.43 9.61 9.89
N PHE A 169 -7.28 8.96 9.73
CA PHE A 169 -7.18 7.52 9.51
C PHE A 169 -7.72 6.71 10.70
N ASN A 170 -7.32 7.06 11.92
CA ASN A 170 -7.83 6.44 13.14
C ASN A 170 -9.37 6.56 13.25
N ARG A 171 -9.90 7.71 12.85
CA ARG A 171 -11.34 7.95 12.80
C ARG A 171 -12.00 7.08 11.75
N MET A 172 -11.41 6.99 10.56
CA MET A 172 -11.84 6.12 9.47
C MET A 172 -11.96 4.67 9.93
N CYS A 173 -10.90 4.11 10.53
CA CYS A 173 -10.88 2.73 10.99
C CYS A 173 -11.98 2.43 12.01
N ARG A 174 -12.23 3.37 12.95
CA ARG A 174 -13.35 3.23 13.92
C ARG A 174 -14.71 3.24 13.24
N GLY A 175 -14.93 4.17 12.31
CA GLY A 175 -16.18 4.26 11.56
C GLY A 175 -16.45 3.03 10.71
N VAL A 176 -15.42 2.51 10.05
CA VAL A 176 -15.49 1.29 9.24
C VAL A 176 -15.91 0.08 10.07
N ARG A 177 -15.27 -0.12 11.23
CA ARG A 177 -15.62 -1.24 12.13
C ARG A 177 -17.06 -1.12 12.65
N GLU A 178 -17.51 0.07 12.98
CA GLU A 178 -18.89 0.32 13.43
C GLU A 178 -19.92 0.05 12.32
N LEU A 179 -19.57 0.34 11.05
CA LEU A 179 -20.45 0.12 9.89
C LEU A 179 -20.42 -1.32 9.37
N GLY A 180 -19.38 -2.09 9.72
CA GLY A 180 -19.15 -3.43 9.17
C GLY A 180 -18.73 -3.44 7.71
N SER A 181 -18.37 -2.28 7.13
CA SER A 181 -17.95 -2.17 5.74
C SER A 181 -16.55 -2.76 5.54
N ARG A 182 -16.29 -3.38 4.39
CA ARG A 182 -14.94 -3.71 3.94
C ARG A 182 -14.33 -2.46 3.31
N VAL A 183 -13.03 -2.26 3.47
CA VAL A 183 -12.35 -1.09 2.91
C VAL A 183 -11.13 -1.49 2.12
N ILE A 184 -10.97 -0.89 0.95
CA ILE A 184 -9.71 -0.85 0.23
C ILE A 184 -9.26 0.61 0.17
N TYR A 185 -8.13 0.88 0.80
CA TYR A 185 -7.52 2.19 0.91
C TYR A 185 -6.24 2.22 0.07
N ALA A 186 -6.25 2.89 -1.07
CA ALA A 186 -5.07 3.02 -1.91
C ALA A 186 -4.19 4.19 -1.47
N THR A 187 -2.87 3.95 -1.45
CA THR A 187 -1.87 4.96 -1.11
C THR A 187 -0.51 4.64 -1.72
N GLU A 188 0.34 5.66 -1.86
CA GLU A 188 1.75 5.52 -2.21
C GLU A 188 2.66 5.56 -0.98
N ARG A 189 2.08 5.74 0.20
CA ARG A 189 2.83 6.04 1.43
C ARG A 189 2.96 4.83 2.33
N PRO A 190 4.18 4.26 2.45
CA PRO A 190 4.40 3.03 3.22
C PRO A 190 4.02 3.13 4.69
N TYR A 191 4.19 4.31 5.31
CA TYR A 191 3.85 4.45 6.73
C TYR A 191 2.33 4.33 7.00
N GLU A 192 1.47 4.61 6.02
CA GLU A 192 0.03 4.41 6.15
C GLU A 192 -0.29 2.91 6.20
N ALA A 193 0.47 2.08 5.47
CA ALA A 193 0.38 0.64 5.54
C ALA A 193 0.89 0.05 6.87
N VAL A 194 1.86 0.70 7.51
CA VAL A 194 2.41 0.25 8.80
C VAL A 194 1.47 0.53 9.96
N CYS A 195 0.77 1.67 9.92
CA CYS A 195 0.06 2.15 11.10
C CYS A 195 -1.25 1.41 11.40
N PHE A 196 -1.98 0.86 10.41
CA PHE A 196 -3.41 0.66 10.63
C PHE A 196 -4.11 -0.51 9.92
N PRO A 197 -3.71 -1.05 8.80
CA PRO A 197 -4.53 -2.01 8.08
C PRO A 197 -4.50 -3.40 8.72
N ASP A 198 -5.62 -4.08 8.62
CA ASP A 198 -5.69 -5.50 8.94
C ASP A 198 -4.93 -6.32 7.88
N LYS A 199 -4.84 -5.77 6.65
CA LYS A 199 -4.18 -6.38 5.51
C LYS A 199 -3.49 -5.34 4.63
N VAL A 200 -2.36 -5.70 4.05
CA VAL A 200 -1.63 -4.88 3.07
C VAL A 200 -1.55 -5.65 1.75
N GLY A 201 -1.86 -4.98 0.66
CA GLY A 201 -1.65 -5.48 -0.69
C GLY A 201 -0.59 -4.64 -1.39
N ILE A 202 0.43 -5.27 -1.97
CA ILE A 202 1.47 -4.60 -2.75
C ILE A 202 1.13 -4.69 -4.23
N MET A 203 0.87 -3.52 -4.83
CA MET A 203 0.64 -3.39 -6.28
C MET A 203 1.92 -3.01 -7.00
N TYR A 204 2.24 -3.75 -8.06
CA TYR A 204 3.37 -3.49 -8.93
C TYR A 204 3.05 -3.84 -10.38
N SER A 205 3.22 -2.90 -11.31
CA SER A 205 3.00 -3.10 -12.76
C SER A 205 1.66 -3.76 -13.11
N GLY A 206 0.59 -3.40 -12.41
CA GLY A 206 -0.76 -3.90 -12.64
C GLY A 206 -1.08 -5.22 -11.92
N ALA A 207 -0.14 -5.82 -11.23
CA ALA A 207 -0.36 -7.06 -10.46
C ALA A 207 -0.37 -6.82 -8.95
N LEU A 208 -1.15 -7.59 -8.22
CA LEU A 208 -1.08 -7.69 -6.77
C LEU A 208 -0.01 -8.75 -6.43
N VAL A 209 1.23 -8.31 -6.26
CA VAL A 209 2.39 -9.20 -6.14
C VAL A 209 2.53 -9.83 -4.76
N GLN A 210 1.93 -9.23 -3.75
CA GLN A 210 1.84 -9.80 -2.41
C GLN A 210 0.64 -9.22 -1.66
N CYS A 211 -0.02 -10.04 -0.84
CA CYS A 211 -1.11 -9.61 0.04
C CYS A 211 -1.06 -10.42 1.34
N GLY A 212 -1.09 -9.73 2.47
CA GLY A 212 -1.00 -10.36 3.80
C GLY A 212 -0.99 -9.32 4.92
N SER A 213 -0.70 -9.75 6.14
CA SER A 213 -0.43 -8.82 7.25
C SER A 213 0.86 -8.04 6.99
N MET A 214 0.99 -6.86 7.61
CA MET A 214 2.21 -6.06 7.51
C MET A 214 3.45 -6.84 7.98
N SER A 215 3.30 -7.63 9.04
CA SER A 215 4.37 -8.47 9.57
C SER A 215 4.84 -9.52 8.56
N GLU A 216 3.90 -10.19 7.88
CA GLU A 216 4.22 -11.18 6.83
C GLU A 216 4.96 -10.53 5.66
N ILE A 217 4.49 -9.38 5.18
CA ILE A 217 5.12 -8.67 4.06
C ILE A 217 6.54 -8.24 4.41
N TYR A 218 6.76 -7.72 5.62
CA TYR A 218 8.06 -7.25 6.06
C TYR A 218 9.05 -8.40 6.36
N GLN A 219 8.57 -9.50 6.95
CA GLN A 219 9.41 -10.64 7.31
C GLN A 219 9.71 -11.56 6.14
N ASN A 220 8.73 -11.74 5.25
CA ASN A 220 8.80 -12.69 4.12
C ASN A 220 8.34 -12.02 2.82
N PRO A 221 9.06 -11.02 2.30
CA PRO A 221 8.70 -10.38 1.03
C PRO A 221 8.82 -11.39 -0.12
N THR A 222 7.74 -11.57 -0.87
CA THR A 222 7.70 -12.46 -2.03
C THR A 222 8.09 -11.76 -3.33
N HIS A 223 8.16 -10.43 -3.31
CA HIS A 223 8.54 -9.61 -4.45
C HIS A 223 9.36 -8.40 -4.01
N ARG A 224 10.33 -7.97 -4.83
CA ARG A 224 11.17 -6.80 -4.53
C ARG A 224 10.38 -5.53 -4.24
N ALA A 225 9.25 -5.32 -4.90
CA ALA A 225 8.40 -4.14 -4.64
C ALA A 225 7.94 -4.04 -3.18
N ALA A 226 7.80 -5.17 -2.47
CA ALA A 226 7.52 -5.15 -1.03
C ALA A 226 8.70 -4.62 -0.22
N VAL A 227 9.92 -4.89 -0.67
CA VAL A 227 11.15 -4.35 -0.05
C VAL A 227 11.33 -2.88 -0.41
N ASP A 228 11.16 -2.52 -1.69
CA ASP A 228 11.32 -1.15 -2.18
C ASP A 228 10.35 -0.18 -1.49
N ALA A 229 9.14 -0.65 -1.15
CA ALA A 229 8.17 0.11 -0.37
C ALA A 229 8.70 0.52 1.01
N PHE A 230 9.65 -0.22 1.60
CA PHE A 230 10.27 0.05 2.90
C PHE A 230 11.78 0.32 2.78
N SER A 231 12.21 0.94 1.71
CA SER A 231 13.60 1.09 1.26
C SER A 231 14.57 1.77 2.24
N ARG A 232 14.09 2.41 3.32
CA ARG A 232 14.98 3.00 4.35
C ARG A 232 15.56 1.95 5.32
N ASP A 233 14.89 0.81 5.46
CA ASP A 233 15.31 -0.26 6.35
C ASP A 233 15.91 -1.46 5.61
N VAL A 234 15.56 -1.62 4.33
CA VAL A 234 16.06 -2.70 3.47
C VAL A 234 16.30 -2.15 2.08
N THR A 235 17.41 -2.51 1.45
CA THR A 235 17.75 -2.06 0.10
C THR A 235 18.12 -3.25 -0.78
N CYS A 236 17.61 -3.29 -2.01
CA CYS A 236 18.00 -4.28 -3.00
C CYS A 236 19.19 -3.77 -3.84
N ILE A 237 20.26 -4.55 -3.90
CA ILE A 237 21.43 -4.26 -4.71
C ILE A 237 21.79 -5.47 -5.59
N PRO A 238 22.30 -5.25 -6.81
CA PRO A 238 22.81 -6.31 -7.67
C PRO A 238 23.93 -7.11 -7.00
N ALA A 239 23.89 -8.42 -7.13
CA ALA A 239 24.84 -9.35 -6.57
C ALA A 239 24.97 -10.58 -7.46
N ARG A 240 26.01 -11.38 -7.27
CA ARG A 240 26.17 -12.68 -7.93
C ARG A 240 25.97 -13.80 -6.92
N ALA A 241 25.04 -14.71 -7.19
CA ALA A 241 24.83 -15.87 -6.35
C ALA A 241 25.94 -16.90 -6.51
N ALA A 242 26.34 -17.57 -5.44
CA ALA A 242 27.33 -18.62 -5.43
C ALA A 242 26.94 -19.74 -4.47
N PHE A 243 27.16 -20.99 -4.90
CA PHE A 243 26.87 -22.18 -4.10
C PHE A 243 28.15 -23.03 -3.89
N ASN A 244 28.60 -23.12 -2.65
CA ASN A 244 29.71 -23.98 -2.20
C ASN A 244 29.26 -24.86 -1.02
N GLY A 245 28.17 -25.63 -1.19
CA GLY A 245 27.53 -26.32 -0.10
C GLY A 245 26.61 -25.43 0.75
N VAL A 246 26.90 -24.14 0.80
CA VAL A 246 26.06 -23.09 1.42
C VAL A 246 25.89 -21.96 0.39
N TRP A 247 24.69 -21.38 0.37
CA TRP A 247 24.41 -20.23 -0.49
C TRP A 247 25.03 -18.95 0.08
N SER A 248 25.63 -18.19 -0.82
CA SER A 248 26.17 -16.84 -0.57
C SER A 248 25.94 -15.95 -1.77
N VAL A 249 26.05 -14.64 -1.58
CA VAL A 249 26.07 -13.66 -2.67
C VAL A 249 27.36 -12.87 -2.62
N GLU A 250 27.89 -12.51 -3.79
CA GLU A 250 29.07 -11.68 -3.90
C GLU A 250 28.63 -10.21 -4.01
N LEU A 251 29.04 -9.41 -3.02
CA LEU A 251 28.73 -8.00 -2.88
C LEU A 251 30.04 -7.23 -2.65
N GLY A 252 30.37 -6.28 -3.55
CA GLY A 252 31.59 -5.49 -3.45
C GLY A 252 32.88 -6.33 -3.37
N GLY A 253 32.93 -7.47 -4.08
CA GLY A 253 34.08 -8.38 -4.08
C GLY A 253 34.17 -9.29 -2.85
N LYS A 254 33.17 -9.28 -1.96
CA LYS A 254 33.11 -10.10 -0.76
C LYS A 254 31.91 -11.05 -0.81
N ARG A 255 32.11 -12.26 -0.26
CA ARG A 255 31.04 -13.24 -0.10
C ARG A 255 30.26 -12.97 1.18
N VAL A 256 28.96 -12.77 1.01
CA VAL A 256 28.00 -12.48 2.07
C VAL A 256 27.03 -13.65 2.18
N PRO A 257 26.81 -14.23 3.36
CA PRO A 257 25.82 -15.27 3.55
C PRO A 257 24.42 -14.81 3.12
N CYS A 258 23.64 -15.73 2.55
CA CYS A 258 22.24 -15.47 2.23
C CYS A 258 21.38 -16.69 2.57
N PRO A 259 20.04 -16.54 2.67
CA PRO A 259 19.12 -17.64 2.84
C PRO A 259 19.28 -18.69 1.74
N ALA A 260 18.95 -19.94 2.05
CA ALA A 260 18.98 -21.00 1.07
C ALA A 260 18.15 -20.65 -0.16
N LEU A 261 18.76 -20.68 -1.33
CA LEU A 261 18.06 -20.48 -2.60
C LEU A 261 17.41 -21.80 -3.05
N ILE A 262 16.26 -21.65 -3.67
CA ILE A 262 15.39 -22.77 -4.03
C ILE A 262 15.99 -23.62 -5.12
N ASN A 263 16.77 -23.02 -6.00
CA ASN A 263 17.21 -23.71 -7.22
C ASN A 263 18.67 -23.40 -7.53
N LYS A 264 19.46 -24.47 -7.73
CA LYS A 264 20.87 -24.37 -8.16
C LYS A 264 21.05 -23.66 -9.51
N ILE A 265 19.98 -23.42 -10.26
CA ILE A 265 20.02 -22.66 -11.51
C ILE A 265 20.55 -21.23 -11.30
N TYR A 266 20.49 -20.69 -10.09
CA TYR A 266 21.00 -19.35 -9.75
C TYR A 266 22.52 -19.33 -9.43
N ASP A 267 23.18 -20.48 -9.34
CA ASP A 267 24.63 -20.51 -9.12
C ASP A 267 25.36 -19.81 -10.26
N GLY A 268 26.22 -18.85 -9.91
CA GLY A 268 26.94 -18.00 -10.84
C GLY A 268 26.12 -16.92 -11.55
N LYS A 269 24.81 -16.80 -11.30
CA LYS A 269 23.94 -15.80 -11.93
C LYS A 269 23.81 -14.52 -11.14
N GLU A 270 23.42 -13.46 -11.85
CA GLU A 270 23.03 -12.19 -11.22
C GLU A 270 21.69 -12.34 -10.51
N VAL A 271 21.62 -11.76 -9.33
CA VAL A 271 20.45 -11.70 -8.46
C VAL A 271 20.36 -10.31 -7.82
N LEU A 272 19.22 -9.98 -7.24
CA LEU A 272 19.09 -8.80 -6.36
C LEU A 272 19.15 -9.26 -4.91
N ALA A 273 20.17 -8.81 -4.19
CA ALA A 273 20.33 -9.09 -2.76
C ALA A 273 19.74 -7.95 -1.94
N ALA A 274 18.77 -8.27 -1.08
CA ALA A 274 18.20 -7.32 -0.13
C ALA A 274 19.02 -7.31 1.15
N VAL A 275 19.56 -6.16 1.49
CA VAL A 275 20.39 -5.94 2.68
C VAL A 275 19.63 -5.06 3.67
N ARG A 276 19.45 -5.56 4.89
CA ARG A 276 18.83 -4.77 5.97
C ARG A 276 19.84 -3.82 6.59
N ARG A 277 19.39 -2.63 6.96
CA ARG A 277 20.20 -1.64 7.70
C ARG A 277 20.81 -2.24 8.98
N SER A 278 20.07 -3.09 9.67
CA SER A 278 20.54 -3.79 10.87
C SER A 278 21.66 -4.79 10.62
N ASP A 279 21.81 -5.26 9.38
CA ASP A 279 22.84 -6.23 8.99
C ASP A 279 24.11 -5.56 8.45
N VAL A 280 24.17 -4.21 8.45
CA VAL A 280 25.32 -3.43 8.03
C VAL A 280 25.95 -2.69 9.22
N SER A 281 27.27 -2.79 9.36
CA SER A 281 28.04 -2.06 10.38
C SER A 281 29.28 -1.40 9.77
N LEU A 282 29.71 -0.29 10.35
CA LEU A 282 30.99 0.34 10.01
C LEU A 282 32.16 -0.53 10.46
N GLY A 283 33.32 -0.37 9.83
CA GLY A 283 34.53 -1.12 10.16
C GLY A 283 34.59 -2.47 9.50
N GLY A 284 34.68 -2.51 8.16
CA GLY A 284 34.75 -3.76 7.40
C GLY A 284 35.54 -3.59 6.10
N GLU A 285 35.48 -4.63 5.26
CA GLU A 285 36.31 -4.72 4.05
C GLU A 285 35.60 -4.27 2.76
N VAL A 286 34.28 -4.07 2.79
CA VAL A 286 33.56 -3.53 1.63
C VAL A 286 33.69 -2.02 1.65
N GLY A 287 34.35 -1.46 0.61
CA GLY A 287 34.51 -0.01 0.47
C GLY A 287 33.17 0.67 0.24
N ALA A 288 32.92 1.75 0.98
CA ALA A 288 31.72 2.54 0.86
C ALA A 288 32.04 4.04 1.00
N LYS A 289 31.25 4.89 0.31
CA LYS A 289 31.33 6.34 0.44
C LYS A 289 30.08 6.88 1.12
N VAL A 290 30.24 7.72 2.12
CA VAL A 290 29.12 8.37 2.81
C VAL A 290 28.47 9.41 1.89
N LEU A 291 27.25 9.13 1.42
CA LEU A 291 26.50 10.01 0.52
C LEU A 291 25.59 10.99 1.28
N GLY A 292 25.28 10.70 2.54
CA GLY A 292 24.44 11.54 3.36
C GLY A 292 24.17 10.95 4.74
N VAL A 293 23.71 11.80 5.64
CA VAL A 293 23.23 11.45 6.97
C VAL A 293 21.73 11.71 7.00
N ILE A 294 20.94 10.75 7.43
CA ILE A 294 19.49 10.83 7.52
C ILE A 294 19.10 10.78 8.99
N ASP A 295 18.20 11.68 9.40
CA ASP A 295 17.55 11.65 10.69
C ASP A 295 16.07 11.33 10.49
N ASP A 296 15.59 10.23 11.05
CA ASP A 296 14.20 9.77 10.91
C ASP A 296 13.34 10.06 12.15
N GLY A 297 13.88 10.87 13.08
CA GLY A 297 13.23 11.17 14.35
C GLY A 297 13.33 10.06 15.41
N LYS A 298 13.82 8.88 15.02
CA LYS A 298 14.14 7.76 15.92
C LYS A 298 15.65 7.57 16.08
N GLY A 299 16.43 8.16 15.17
CA GLY A 299 17.88 8.09 15.19
C GLY A 299 18.50 8.54 13.88
N ARG A 300 19.83 8.63 13.90
CA ARG A 300 20.63 8.98 12.72
C ARG A 300 21.23 7.74 12.10
N PHE A 301 21.18 7.67 10.78
CA PHE A 301 21.82 6.61 10.02
C PHE A 301 22.46 7.16 8.74
N LEU A 302 23.43 6.43 8.22
CA LEU A 302 24.20 6.79 7.04
C LEU A 302 23.59 6.22 5.79
N ARG A 303 23.59 7.01 4.73
CA ARG A 303 23.35 6.57 3.35
C ARG A 303 24.70 6.37 2.69
N LEU A 304 25.00 5.14 2.30
CA LEU A 304 26.32 4.73 1.81
C LEU A 304 26.22 4.26 0.34
N GLY A 305 27.11 4.79 -0.50
CA GLY A 305 27.32 4.26 -1.84
C GLY A 305 28.32 3.12 -1.78
N VAL A 306 27.92 1.95 -2.24
CA VAL A 306 28.76 0.74 -2.41
C VAL A 306 28.81 0.32 -3.86
N PRO A 307 29.77 -0.53 -4.27
CA PRO A 307 29.72 -1.11 -5.62
C PRO A 307 28.37 -1.79 -5.86
N GLY A 308 27.68 -1.33 -6.90
CA GLY A 308 26.36 -1.85 -7.28
C GLY A 308 25.14 -1.12 -6.71
N GLY A 309 25.28 -0.16 -5.78
CA GLY A 309 24.11 0.56 -5.29
C GLY A 309 24.29 1.35 -4.01
N ILE A 310 23.17 1.52 -3.33
CA ILE A 310 23.09 2.27 -2.06
C ILE A 310 22.63 1.32 -0.96
N ILE A 311 23.29 1.40 0.19
CA ILE A 311 22.87 0.73 1.43
C ILE A 311 22.76 1.73 2.57
N TYR A 312 22.11 1.33 3.65
CA TYR A 312 22.01 2.13 4.87
C TYR A 312 22.70 1.43 6.03
N CYS A 313 23.27 2.22 6.93
CA CYS A 313 24.01 1.73 8.08
C CYS A 313 23.79 2.64 9.30
N ASN A 314 23.62 2.04 10.47
CA ASN A 314 23.67 2.79 11.71
C ASN A 314 25.12 3.16 12.02
N GLY A 315 25.37 4.41 12.38
CA GLY A 315 26.72 4.86 12.72
C GLY A 315 26.91 6.36 12.57
N ILE A 316 28.14 6.81 12.80
CA ILE A 316 28.53 8.22 12.70
C ILE A 316 29.72 8.29 11.77
N ALA A 317 29.61 9.07 10.72
CA ALA A 317 30.68 9.43 9.79
C ALA A 317 30.28 10.71 9.03
N ASP A 318 31.26 11.39 8.46
CA ASP A 318 31.05 12.65 7.73
C ASP A 318 30.66 12.37 6.26
N VAL A 319 29.83 13.24 5.70
CA VAL A 319 29.46 13.17 4.28
C VAL A 319 30.71 13.34 3.40
N GLY A 320 30.85 12.45 2.43
CA GLY A 320 32.01 12.39 1.55
C GLY A 320 33.15 11.49 2.04
N GLN A 321 33.13 11.06 3.29
CA GLN A 321 34.12 10.15 3.87
C GLN A 321 34.04 8.76 3.21
N GLU A 322 35.21 8.18 2.95
CA GLU A 322 35.31 6.76 2.58
C GLU A 322 35.41 5.92 3.86
N VAL A 323 34.59 4.89 3.94
CA VAL A 323 34.51 4.01 5.10
C VAL A 323 34.49 2.54 4.65
N GLY A 324 35.01 1.67 5.47
CA GLY A 324 34.77 0.23 5.31
C GLY A 324 33.47 -0.19 5.97
N VAL A 325 32.73 -1.12 5.37
CA VAL A 325 31.54 -1.69 5.98
C VAL A 325 31.58 -3.21 5.96
N THR A 326 30.97 -3.80 6.99
CA THR A 326 30.68 -5.23 7.06
C THR A 326 29.20 -5.44 6.77
N ILE A 327 28.86 -6.30 5.81
CA ILE A 327 27.51 -6.77 5.53
C ILE A 327 27.41 -8.19 6.09
N ARG A 328 26.64 -8.39 7.16
CA ARG A 328 26.56 -9.67 7.86
C ARG A 328 25.84 -10.75 7.05
N GLN A 329 24.78 -10.36 6.36
CA GLN A 329 23.98 -11.24 5.52
C GLN A 329 23.14 -10.44 4.50
N ALA A 330 22.76 -11.10 3.41
CA ALA A 330 21.65 -10.68 2.57
C ALA A 330 20.35 -11.29 3.15
N ALA A 331 19.38 -10.45 3.48
CA ALA A 331 18.16 -10.91 4.13
C ALA A 331 17.23 -11.67 3.17
N PHE A 332 17.17 -11.21 1.91
CA PHE A 332 16.33 -11.81 0.85
C PHE A 332 17.07 -11.75 -0.48
N ILE A 333 16.70 -12.66 -1.39
CA ILE A 333 17.25 -12.71 -2.75
C ILE A 333 16.10 -12.74 -3.75
N PHE A 334 16.18 -11.90 -4.78
CA PHE A 334 15.16 -11.81 -5.83
C PHE A 334 15.77 -12.02 -7.22
N ASP A 335 14.97 -12.58 -8.10
CA ASP A 335 15.29 -12.65 -9.53
C ASP A 335 15.20 -11.24 -10.14
N PRO A 336 16.24 -10.77 -10.84
CA PRO A 336 16.27 -9.39 -11.35
C PRO A 336 15.26 -9.12 -12.46
N SER A 337 14.83 -10.15 -13.20
CA SER A 337 13.91 -10.00 -14.33
C SER A 337 12.45 -9.99 -13.90
N SER A 338 12.07 -10.89 -13.00
CA SER A 338 10.70 -11.03 -12.51
C SER A 338 10.41 -10.25 -11.23
N GLY A 339 11.45 -9.93 -10.45
CA GLY A 339 11.33 -9.30 -9.13
C GLY A 339 10.87 -10.24 -8.03
N TYR A 340 10.53 -11.50 -8.33
CA TYR A 340 10.08 -12.46 -7.32
C TYR A 340 11.23 -13.05 -6.50
N SER A 341 10.93 -13.39 -5.24
CA SER A 341 11.87 -14.03 -4.34
C SER A 341 12.30 -15.40 -4.89
N VAL A 342 13.60 -15.66 -4.86
CA VAL A 342 14.20 -16.95 -5.21
C VAL A 342 14.56 -17.78 -3.99
N GLY A 343 14.26 -17.29 -2.78
CA GLY A 343 14.59 -17.91 -1.49
C GLY A 343 13.42 -18.55 -0.72
N SER A 344 12.17 -18.54 -1.23
CA SER A 344 11.05 -19.14 -0.51
C SER A 344 10.17 -20.03 -1.37
N VAL A 345 9.91 -21.24 -0.90
CA VAL A 345 9.00 -22.22 -1.54
C VAL A 345 7.53 -21.96 -1.17
N SER A 346 7.22 -21.03 -0.28
CA SER A 346 5.86 -20.83 0.19
C SER A 346 5.21 -19.62 -0.45
N CYS A 347 4.11 -19.83 -1.12
CA CYS A 347 3.09 -18.90 -1.60
C CYS A 347 3.09 -18.56 -3.10
N ARG A 348 3.21 -19.58 -3.97
CA ARG A 348 2.53 -19.51 -5.28
C ARG A 348 1.04 -19.86 -5.20
N ASN A 349 0.52 -20.21 -4.02
CA ASN A 349 -0.88 -20.57 -3.80
C ASN A 349 -1.44 -19.82 -2.60
N GLY A 350 -1.64 -18.52 -2.73
CA GLY A 350 -2.56 -17.74 -1.91
C GLY A 350 -3.99 -17.90 -2.45
N ALA A 351 -4.38 -19.10 -2.78
CA ALA A 351 -5.75 -19.46 -3.07
C ALA A 351 -6.29 -20.22 -1.86
N VAL A 352 -6.96 -19.53 -0.95
CA VAL A 352 -8.23 -19.94 -0.31
C VAL A 352 -8.93 -18.69 0.21
#